data_58dc2fe4ef04120a9f95a803d1399a4a
#
_entry.id   58dc2fe4ef04120a9f95a803d1399a4a
#
_cell.length_a   1.000
_cell.length_b   1.000
_cell.length_c   1.000
_cell.angle_alpha   90.00
_cell.angle_beta   90.00
_cell.angle_gamma   90.00
#
_symmetry.space_group_name_H-M   'P 1'
#
loop_
_entity.id
_entity.type
_entity.pdbx_description
1 polymer ?
#
loop_
_entity_poly.entity_id
_entity_poly.type
_entity_poly.pdbx_seq_one_letter_code
_entity_poly.pdbx_strand_id
1 'polypeptide(L)'
;MKRRVVVTGLGAVTPIGNTVEEFWDGIKEGKVGIGEITKFDTTEYKVKIAAEVKDFQAKDRMDFKAARRMEPFSQYAVAAAKEAFEDSGLDMSKEDPFRVGVIVGSGIGSLQAVEKEYEKIRTKGPGRVNPLLVPMMISNMAAGNISIQLGLKGKCTNVVTACASGTNCIGDAFRAIQYGDAEVMLAGGAEGCICETGVAGFTSLTALSTSTDPMKASRPFDKDRDGFVLGEGAGVVVLEELEHAKQRGAVIYAELVGYGSTGDAYHITSPAEDGSGAAKAMELAMEEGGIEPSQVDYINAHGTSTHHNDLFETRAIKLALGEAAKDVVINSTKSMIGHLLGAAGGVEFITCVKTIQDNFIHQTIGTETADEECDLNYAIGAPIEKKVDYVLTNSLGFGGHNAVLLLKRYEG
;
A
#
# COMPACT_ATOMS: atom_id res chain seq x y z
N MET A 1 21.45 10.24 -19.21
CA MET A 1 21.05 9.04 -18.46
C MET A 1 20.00 9.47 -17.44
N LYS A 2 19.00 8.64 -17.17
CA LYS A 2 18.08 8.87 -16.05
C LYS A 2 18.84 8.73 -14.73
N ARG A 3 18.46 9.51 -13.70
CA ARG A 3 19.04 9.40 -12.36
C ARG A 3 18.58 8.10 -11.69
N ARG A 4 19.45 7.45 -10.93
CA ARG A 4 19.10 6.25 -10.16
C ARG A 4 18.38 6.66 -8.86
N VAL A 5 17.44 5.84 -8.45
CA VAL A 5 16.59 6.12 -7.28
C VAL A 5 16.67 4.99 -6.29
N VAL A 6 16.97 5.33 -5.04
CA VAL A 6 17.15 4.38 -3.95
C VAL A 6 16.17 4.64 -2.81
N VAL A 7 15.96 3.63 -1.98
CA VAL A 7 15.12 3.70 -0.78
C VAL A 7 16.03 3.90 0.41
N THR A 8 15.83 5.01 1.14
CA THR A 8 16.67 5.37 2.29
C THR A 8 15.91 5.47 3.61
N GLY A 9 14.56 5.39 3.59
CA GLY A 9 13.76 5.41 4.80
C GLY A 9 12.43 4.70 4.62
N LEU A 10 11.94 4.06 5.69
CA LEU A 10 10.73 3.27 5.75
C LEU A 10 9.88 3.68 6.96
N GLY A 11 8.56 3.72 6.80
CA GLY A 11 7.64 3.98 7.90
C GLY A 11 6.28 3.36 7.67
N ALA A 12 5.70 2.74 8.68
CA ALA A 12 4.46 1.97 8.59
C ALA A 12 3.55 2.14 9.80
N VAL A 13 2.25 2.13 9.53
CA VAL A 13 1.18 1.94 10.52
C VAL A 13 0.23 0.91 9.94
N THR A 14 0.09 -0.24 10.60
CA THR A 14 -0.65 -1.39 10.07
C THR A 14 -1.47 -2.09 11.17
N PRO A 15 -2.40 -2.98 10.81
CA PRO A 15 -3.15 -3.79 11.79
C PRO A 15 -2.31 -4.71 12.67
N ILE A 16 -1.04 -4.96 12.32
CA ILE A 16 -0.14 -5.87 13.05
C ILE A 16 1.07 -5.18 13.70
N GLY A 17 1.25 -3.87 13.44
CA GLY A 17 2.32 -3.08 14.04
C GLY A 17 2.23 -1.61 13.62
N ASN A 18 2.62 -0.69 14.51
CA ASN A 18 2.58 0.76 14.32
C ASN A 18 3.95 1.36 13.96
N THR A 19 4.94 0.51 13.74
CA THR A 19 6.26 0.82 13.21
C THR A 19 6.66 -0.25 12.20
N VAL A 20 7.68 0.04 11.38
CA VAL A 20 8.22 -0.95 10.41
C VAL A 20 8.77 -2.18 11.13
N GLU A 21 9.42 -2.01 12.28
CA GLU A 21 9.95 -3.12 13.08
C GLU A 21 8.83 -4.04 13.59
N GLU A 22 7.82 -3.47 14.26
CA GLU A 22 6.65 -4.22 14.75
C GLU A 22 5.88 -4.91 13.60
N PHE A 23 5.71 -4.20 12.48
CA PHE A 23 5.06 -4.74 11.29
C PHE A 23 5.82 -5.94 10.74
N TRP A 24 7.14 -5.80 10.55
CA TRP A 24 7.95 -6.85 9.95
C TRP A 24 8.11 -8.07 10.88
N ASP A 25 8.21 -7.86 12.17
CA ASP A 25 8.19 -8.96 13.15
C ASP A 25 6.84 -9.68 13.13
N GLY A 26 5.74 -8.93 13.06
CA GLY A 26 4.42 -9.53 12.87
C GLY A 26 4.29 -10.34 11.57
N ILE A 27 4.90 -9.87 10.48
CA ILE A 27 4.97 -10.61 9.20
C ILE A 27 5.75 -11.94 9.38
N LYS A 28 6.91 -11.90 10.03
CA LYS A 28 7.73 -13.10 10.26
C LYS A 28 7.03 -14.12 11.16
N GLU A 29 6.31 -13.65 12.16
CA GLU A 29 5.51 -14.48 13.07
C GLU A 29 4.22 -15.03 12.44
N GLY A 30 3.82 -14.54 11.27
CA GLY A 30 2.54 -14.89 10.66
C GLY A 30 1.34 -14.33 11.42
N LYS A 31 1.49 -13.15 12.05
CA LYS A 31 0.44 -12.48 12.81
C LYS A 31 -0.68 -12.00 11.89
N VAL A 32 -1.93 -12.32 12.24
CA VAL A 32 -3.12 -11.86 11.53
C VAL A 32 -3.74 -10.68 12.28
N GLY A 33 -3.86 -9.55 11.61
CA GLY A 33 -4.42 -8.31 12.17
C GLY A 33 -5.94 -8.19 12.06
N ILE A 34 -6.58 -9.15 11.39
CA ILE A 34 -8.04 -9.22 11.19
C ILE A 34 -8.74 -9.55 12.51
N GLY A 35 -9.88 -8.94 12.76
CA GLY A 35 -10.69 -9.17 13.95
C GLY A 35 -12.05 -8.54 13.85
N GLU A 36 -12.85 -8.63 14.91
CA GLU A 36 -14.15 -7.98 14.96
C GLU A 36 -14.01 -6.45 14.84
N ILE A 37 -14.94 -5.83 14.09
CA ILE A 37 -15.01 -4.37 13.99
C ILE A 37 -15.42 -3.80 15.34
N THR A 38 -14.60 -2.89 15.87
CA THR A 38 -14.81 -2.24 17.17
C THR A 38 -15.25 -0.78 17.09
N LYS A 39 -15.15 -0.16 15.92
CA LYS A 39 -15.36 1.28 15.70
C LYS A 39 -16.83 1.70 15.68
N PHE A 40 -17.75 0.76 15.39
CA PHE A 40 -19.18 1.00 15.36
C PHE A 40 -19.96 -0.30 15.60
N ASP A 41 -21.27 -0.21 15.87
CA ASP A 41 -22.14 -1.36 16.06
C ASP A 41 -22.42 -2.08 14.74
N THR A 42 -21.99 -3.32 14.63
CA THR A 42 -22.14 -4.16 13.45
C THR A 42 -23.36 -5.10 13.49
N THR A 43 -24.25 -4.97 14.46
CA THR A 43 -25.41 -5.88 14.66
C THR A 43 -26.18 -6.10 13.37
N GLU A 44 -26.49 -5.04 12.63
CA GLU A 44 -27.26 -5.08 11.39
C GLU A 44 -26.41 -5.32 10.12
N TYR A 45 -25.07 -5.38 10.25
CA TYR A 45 -24.16 -5.57 9.11
C TYR A 45 -23.96 -7.07 8.82
N LYS A 46 -23.82 -7.44 7.55
CA LYS A 46 -23.44 -8.79 7.14
C LYS A 46 -21.98 -9.07 7.45
N VAL A 47 -21.12 -8.07 7.26
CA VAL A 47 -19.68 -8.14 7.53
C VAL A 47 -19.42 -7.68 8.96
N LYS A 48 -18.72 -8.50 9.74
CA LYS A 48 -18.47 -8.28 11.17
C LYS A 48 -17.00 -8.02 11.49
N ILE A 49 -16.10 -8.28 10.53
CA ILE A 49 -14.65 -8.24 10.74
C ILE A 49 -13.98 -7.28 9.77
N ALA A 50 -12.88 -6.71 10.23
CA ALA A 50 -11.97 -5.86 9.48
C ALA A 50 -10.55 -5.96 10.05
N ALA A 51 -9.59 -5.37 9.37
CA ALA A 51 -8.21 -5.25 9.86
C ALA A 51 -7.97 -3.81 10.35
N GLU A 52 -8.38 -3.55 11.58
CA GLU A 52 -8.22 -2.25 12.26
C GLU A 52 -6.80 -2.04 12.75
N VAL A 53 -6.30 -0.81 12.67
CA VAL A 53 -5.07 -0.39 13.37
C VAL A 53 -5.34 -0.41 14.87
N LYS A 54 -4.48 -1.11 15.63
CA LYS A 54 -4.63 -1.31 17.07
C LYS A 54 -3.63 -0.46 17.84
N ASP A 55 -4.04 0.00 19.03
CA ASP A 55 -3.18 0.71 20.01
C ASP A 55 -2.48 1.98 19.47
N PHE A 56 -2.96 2.53 18.37
CA PHE A 56 -2.42 3.76 17.79
C PHE A 56 -2.91 5.00 18.55
N GLN A 57 -1.97 5.80 19.01
CA GLN A 57 -2.25 7.08 19.69
C GLN A 57 -1.55 8.22 18.93
N ALA A 58 -2.30 8.99 18.16
CA ALA A 58 -1.74 10.09 17.37
C ALA A 58 -0.92 11.11 18.19
N LYS A 59 -1.30 11.35 19.48
CA LYS A 59 -0.59 12.24 20.39
C LYS A 59 0.86 11.81 20.70
N ASP A 60 1.18 10.52 20.54
CA ASP A 60 2.51 9.97 20.82
C ASP A 60 3.41 10.07 19.57
N ARG A 61 2.82 10.37 18.41
CA ARG A 61 3.50 10.42 17.11
C ARG A 61 3.56 11.83 16.51
N MET A 62 2.72 12.76 16.98
CA MET A 62 2.64 14.13 16.46
C MET A 62 2.06 15.12 17.50
N ASP A 63 2.19 16.44 17.24
CA ASP A 63 1.58 17.46 18.11
C ASP A 63 0.08 17.22 18.27
N PHE A 64 -0.39 17.32 19.51
CA PHE A 64 -1.79 17.07 19.86
C PHE A 64 -2.78 17.99 19.14
N LYS A 65 -2.43 19.29 18.95
CA LYS A 65 -3.32 20.23 18.26
C LYS A 65 -3.39 19.94 16.78
N ALA A 66 -2.27 19.50 16.18
CA ALA A 66 -2.24 19.04 14.79
C ALA A 66 -3.07 17.77 14.62
N ALA A 67 -2.88 16.76 15.47
CA ALA A 67 -3.62 15.51 15.43
C ALA A 67 -5.15 15.71 15.45
N ARG A 68 -5.65 16.63 16.27
CA ARG A 68 -7.10 16.96 16.35
C ARG A 68 -7.69 17.60 15.09
N ARG A 69 -6.86 18.02 14.14
CA ARG A 69 -7.27 18.60 12.86
C ARG A 69 -7.11 17.62 11.70
N MET A 70 -6.82 16.37 12.00
CA MET A 70 -6.63 15.28 11.04
C MET A 70 -7.59 14.14 11.34
N GLU A 71 -8.07 13.51 10.30
CA GLU A 71 -8.77 12.22 10.37
C GLU A 71 -7.77 11.06 10.35
N PRO A 72 -8.19 9.83 10.70
CA PRO A 72 -7.28 8.69 10.87
C PRO A 72 -6.32 8.47 9.70
N PHE A 73 -6.79 8.53 8.44
CA PHE A 73 -5.91 8.32 7.28
C PHE A 73 -4.73 9.31 7.25
N SER A 74 -5.00 10.60 7.59
CA SER A 74 -3.94 11.63 7.66
C SER A 74 -3.04 11.43 8.88
N GLN A 75 -3.59 10.98 10.02
CA GLN A 75 -2.80 10.69 11.22
C GLN A 75 -1.85 9.52 10.97
N TYR A 76 -2.32 8.44 10.33
CA TYR A 76 -1.49 7.30 9.95
C TYR A 76 -0.40 7.72 8.96
N ALA A 77 -0.76 8.51 7.94
CA ALA A 77 0.18 9.03 6.95
C ALA A 77 1.30 9.85 7.59
N VAL A 78 0.97 10.78 8.49
CA VAL A 78 1.96 11.63 9.19
C VAL A 78 2.84 10.78 10.10
N ALA A 79 2.29 9.81 10.83
CA ALA A 79 3.05 8.93 11.71
C ALA A 79 4.06 8.09 10.92
N ALA A 80 3.62 7.45 9.84
CA ALA A 80 4.48 6.66 8.95
C ALA A 80 5.54 7.55 8.24
N ALA A 81 5.15 8.76 7.78
CA ALA A 81 6.09 9.66 7.14
C ALA A 81 7.18 10.18 8.09
N LYS A 82 6.84 10.44 9.36
CA LYS A 82 7.84 10.83 10.37
C LYS A 82 8.81 9.70 10.67
N GLU A 83 8.32 8.47 10.80
CA GLU A 83 9.18 7.31 10.97
C GLU A 83 10.12 7.15 9.77
N ALA A 84 9.60 7.18 8.53
CA ALA A 84 10.42 7.08 7.32
C ALA A 84 11.46 8.20 7.22
N PHE A 85 11.08 9.42 7.60
CA PHE A 85 11.98 10.57 7.61
C PHE A 85 13.09 10.41 8.65
N GLU A 86 12.76 10.00 9.87
CA GLU A 86 13.73 9.72 10.94
C GLU A 86 14.66 8.57 10.56
N ASP A 87 14.12 7.47 10.04
CA ASP A 87 14.87 6.31 9.54
C ASP A 87 15.86 6.67 8.43
N SER A 88 15.47 7.59 7.54
CA SER A 88 16.36 8.05 6.45
C SER A 88 17.58 8.84 6.93
N GLY A 89 17.55 9.38 8.13
CA GLY A 89 18.59 10.26 8.66
C GLY A 89 18.73 11.60 7.92
N LEU A 90 17.69 12.03 7.18
CA LEU A 90 17.67 13.34 6.51
C LEU A 90 17.72 14.50 7.51
N ASP A 91 18.57 15.48 7.23
CA ASP A 91 18.71 16.70 8.01
C ASP A 91 18.32 17.93 7.19
N MET A 92 17.09 18.41 7.36
CA MET A 92 16.55 19.56 6.60
C MET A 92 17.35 20.84 6.74
N SER A 93 18.26 20.96 7.72
CA SER A 93 19.16 22.11 7.82
C SER A 93 20.25 22.12 6.75
N LYS A 94 20.46 20.98 6.09
CA LYS A 94 21.46 20.76 5.02
C LYS A 94 20.83 20.59 3.64
N GLU A 95 19.51 20.50 3.58
CA GLU A 95 18.75 20.26 2.35
C GLU A 95 18.11 21.54 1.81
N ASP A 96 17.95 21.62 0.51
CA ASP A 96 17.03 22.58 -0.11
C ASP A 96 15.59 22.09 0.08
N PRO A 97 14.76 22.74 0.92
CA PRO A 97 13.40 22.28 1.18
C PRO A 97 12.52 22.24 -0.08
N PHE A 98 12.86 22.99 -1.13
CA PHE A 98 12.15 22.96 -2.41
C PHE A 98 12.54 21.77 -3.29
N ARG A 99 13.58 21.02 -2.92
CA ARG A 99 14.03 19.80 -3.58
C ARG A 99 13.58 18.52 -2.85
N VAL A 100 12.91 18.65 -1.70
CA VAL A 100 12.34 17.56 -0.92
C VAL A 100 10.81 17.64 -0.99
N GLY A 101 10.18 16.64 -1.60
CA GLY A 101 8.74 16.66 -1.88
C GLY A 101 7.98 15.51 -1.21
N VAL A 102 6.66 15.50 -1.43
CA VAL A 102 5.73 14.51 -0.88
C VAL A 102 4.72 14.09 -1.96
N ILE A 103 4.60 12.80 -2.22
CA ILE A 103 3.51 12.22 -3.02
C ILE A 103 2.91 11.05 -2.24
N VAL A 104 1.85 11.31 -1.48
CA VAL A 104 1.17 10.29 -0.66
C VAL A 104 -0.32 10.31 -0.96
N GLY A 105 -0.86 9.14 -1.36
CA GLY A 105 -2.22 8.96 -1.80
C GLY A 105 -3.15 8.43 -0.71
N SER A 106 -4.44 8.64 -0.92
CA SER A 106 -5.52 7.94 -0.25
C SER A 106 -6.63 7.72 -1.28
N GLY A 107 -7.18 6.54 -1.35
CA GLY A 107 -8.24 6.20 -2.31
C GLY A 107 -9.55 6.93 -2.03
N ILE A 108 -9.84 7.23 -0.77
CA ILE A 108 -11.16 7.71 -0.34
C ILE A 108 -11.08 9.01 0.46
N GLY A 109 -10.01 9.23 1.22
CA GLY A 109 -9.95 10.27 2.25
C GLY A 109 -10.76 9.86 3.49
N SER A 110 -11.58 10.75 4.08
CA SER A 110 -12.36 10.43 5.28
C SER A 110 -13.87 10.43 5.04
N LEU A 111 -14.45 9.23 4.94
CA LEU A 111 -15.91 9.05 5.00
C LEU A 111 -16.45 9.36 6.40
N GLN A 112 -15.73 9.02 7.46
CA GLN A 112 -16.15 9.27 8.86
C GLN A 112 -16.39 10.76 9.12
N ALA A 113 -15.56 11.63 8.56
CA ALA A 113 -15.78 13.07 8.69
C ALA A 113 -17.09 13.51 8.05
N VAL A 114 -17.41 12.95 6.87
CA VAL A 114 -18.65 13.23 6.16
C VAL A 114 -19.85 12.72 6.94
N GLU A 115 -19.84 11.47 7.41
CA GLU A 115 -20.91 10.87 8.22
C GLU A 115 -21.23 11.73 9.45
N LYS A 116 -20.21 12.02 10.24
CA LYS A 116 -20.31 12.79 11.47
C LYS A 116 -20.87 14.21 11.25
N GLU A 117 -20.40 14.90 10.23
CA GLU A 117 -20.86 16.25 9.95
C GLU A 117 -22.24 16.29 9.27
N TYR A 118 -22.58 15.27 8.47
CA TYR A 118 -23.91 15.10 7.91
C TYR A 118 -24.96 14.89 9.01
N GLU A 119 -24.67 14.07 10.02
CA GLU A 119 -25.57 13.91 11.17
C GLU A 119 -25.75 15.23 11.96
N LYS A 120 -24.70 16.05 12.09
CA LYS A 120 -24.83 17.41 12.66
C LYS A 120 -25.74 18.32 11.82
N ILE A 121 -25.65 18.26 10.50
CA ILE A 121 -26.55 19.02 9.62
C ILE A 121 -28.01 18.64 9.88
N ARG A 122 -28.29 17.33 9.96
CA ARG A 122 -29.65 16.82 10.20
C ARG A 122 -30.20 17.19 11.56
N THR A 123 -29.39 17.10 12.61
CA THR A 123 -29.84 17.25 14.00
C THR A 123 -29.71 18.66 14.55
N LYS A 124 -28.75 19.47 14.06
CA LYS A 124 -28.36 20.77 14.60
C LYS A 124 -28.34 21.91 13.59
N GLY A 125 -28.57 21.58 12.31
CA GLY A 125 -28.52 22.54 11.20
C GLY A 125 -27.11 22.84 10.65
N PRO A 126 -27.03 23.42 9.42
CA PRO A 126 -25.76 23.60 8.68
C PRO A 126 -24.77 24.54 9.37
N GLY A 127 -25.23 25.45 10.22
CA GLY A 127 -24.36 26.37 10.98
C GLY A 127 -23.50 25.68 12.07
N ARG A 128 -23.65 24.38 12.28
CA ARG A 128 -22.88 23.60 13.28
C ARG A 128 -21.83 22.67 12.67
N VAL A 129 -21.67 22.70 11.35
CA VAL A 129 -20.64 21.95 10.66
C VAL A 129 -19.24 22.42 11.08
N ASN A 130 -18.33 21.49 11.24
CA ASN A 130 -16.92 21.81 11.53
C ASN A 130 -16.33 22.65 10.37
N PRO A 131 -15.78 23.83 10.63
CA PRO A 131 -15.17 24.66 9.59
C PRO A 131 -13.98 23.97 8.89
N LEU A 132 -13.40 22.97 9.50
CA LEU A 132 -12.32 22.16 8.93
C LEU A 132 -12.81 20.89 8.22
N LEU A 133 -14.12 20.68 8.06
CA LEU A 133 -14.63 19.46 7.40
C LEU A 133 -13.93 19.19 6.07
N VAL A 134 -13.89 20.18 5.17
CA VAL A 134 -13.29 19.98 3.83
C VAL A 134 -11.82 19.59 3.91
N PRO A 135 -10.93 20.34 4.60
CA PRO A 135 -9.53 19.92 4.71
C PRO A 135 -9.31 18.64 5.52
N MET A 136 -10.27 18.22 6.36
CA MET A 136 -10.15 16.93 7.07
C MET A 136 -10.55 15.74 6.20
N MET A 137 -11.46 15.92 5.23
CA MET A 137 -11.99 14.80 4.44
C MET A 137 -11.24 14.52 3.12
N ILE A 138 -10.64 15.54 2.48
CA ILE A 138 -10.07 15.40 1.14
C ILE A 138 -8.75 14.63 1.15
N SER A 139 -8.59 13.73 0.18
CA SER A 139 -7.49 12.73 0.15
C SER A 139 -6.08 13.34 0.04
N ASN A 140 -5.92 14.52 -0.58
CA ASN A 140 -4.63 15.18 -0.70
C ASN A 140 -4.06 15.70 0.64
N MET A 141 -4.87 15.69 1.69
CA MET A 141 -4.42 16.20 3.00
C MET A 141 -3.50 15.22 3.76
N ALA A 142 -3.40 13.97 3.34
CA ALA A 142 -2.30 13.11 3.78
C ALA A 142 -0.95 13.74 3.40
N ALA A 143 -0.72 14.02 2.12
CA ALA A 143 0.49 14.69 1.63
C ALA A 143 0.66 16.12 2.20
N GLY A 144 -0.42 16.90 2.23
CA GLY A 144 -0.39 18.27 2.75
C GLY A 144 0.03 18.35 4.23
N ASN A 145 -0.50 17.47 5.08
CA ASN A 145 -0.13 17.41 6.49
C ASN A 145 1.31 16.95 6.70
N ILE A 146 1.80 15.98 5.93
CA ILE A 146 3.22 15.56 5.95
C ILE A 146 4.13 16.74 5.60
N SER A 147 3.85 17.41 4.48
CA SER A 147 4.60 18.61 4.05
C SER A 147 4.68 19.68 5.13
N ILE A 148 3.54 19.99 5.78
CA ILE A 148 3.46 20.98 6.87
C ILE A 148 4.27 20.52 8.10
N GLN A 149 4.14 19.25 8.51
CA GLN A 149 4.78 18.74 9.73
C GLN A 149 6.30 18.63 9.60
N LEU A 150 6.81 18.34 8.40
CA LEU A 150 8.24 18.14 8.14
C LEU A 150 8.91 19.33 7.44
N GLY A 151 8.16 20.37 7.07
CA GLY A 151 8.71 21.58 6.42
C GLY A 151 9.17 21.35 4.98
N LEU A 152 8.61 20.35 4.28
CA LEU A 152 8.98 19.98 2.91
C LEU A 152 8.26 20.90 1.92
N LYS A 153 8.99 21.62 1.08
CA LYS A 153 8.44 22.64 0.18
C LYS A 153 8.53 22.29 -1.30
N GLY A 154 9.03 21.08 -1.63
CA GLY A 154 9.05 20.55 -2.98
C GLY A 154 7.64 20.18 -3.48
N LYS A 155 7.56 19.41 -4.57
CA LYS A 155 6.29 18.93 -5.10
C LYS A 155 5.48 18.24 -4.01
N CYS A 156 4.26 18.72 -3.74
CA CYS A 156 3.34 18.13 -2.77
C CYS A 156 2.02 17.83 -3.47
N THR A 157 1.71 16.54 -3.64
CA THR A 157 0.50 16.10 -4.34
C THR A 157 0.06 14.71 -3.88
N ASN A 158 -1.07 14.24 -4.38
CA ASN A 158 -1.51 12.85 -4.25
C ASN A 158 -1.95 12.31 -5.62
N VAL A 159 -1.92 10.99 -5.77
CA VAL A 159 -2.52 10.28 -6.88
C VAL A 159 -3.65 9.43 -6.32
N VAL A 160 -4.81 9.47 -6.96
CA VAL A 160 -5.99 8.69 -6.59
C VAL A 160 -6.32 7.72 -7.71
N THR A 161 -5.97 6.46 -7.50
CA THR A 161 -6.22 5.33 -8.41
C THR A 161 -6.79 4.13 -7.63
N ALA A 162 -7.72 4.44 -6.72
CA ALA A 162 -8.32 3.45 -5.82
C ALA A 162 -7.25 2.64 -5.08
N CYS A 163 -7.28 1.29 -5.19
CA CYS A 163 -6.33 0.41 -4.50
C CYS A 163 -4.88 0.53 -5.01
N ALA A 164 -4.64 1.12 -6.18
CA ALA A 164 -3.32 1.35 -6.73
C ALA A 164 -2.70 2.71 -6.33
N SER A 165 -3.40 3.54 -5.54
CA SER A 165 -2.98 4.90 -5.21
C SER A 165 -1.57 4.97 -4.61
N GLY A 166 -1.26 4.13 -3.63
CA GLY A 166 0.05 4.11 -2.97
C GLY A 166 1.18 3.74 -3.93
N THR A 167 0.96 2.73 -4.78
CA THR A 167 1.91 2.27 -5.80
C THR A 167 2.14 3.33 -6.87
N ASN A 168 1.08 3.97 -7.37
CA ASN A 168 1.22 5.09 -8.31
C ASN A 168 1.92 6.30 -7.67
N CYS A 169 1.65 6.62 -6.39
CA CYS A 169 2.36 7.68 -5.69
C CYS A 169 3.87 7.42 -5.60
N ILE A 170 4.28 6.18 -5.32
CA ILE A 170 5.70 5.77 -5.31
C ILE A 170 6.29 5.86 -6.72
N GLY A 171 5.55 5.38 -7.74
CA GLY A 171 5.98 5.45 -9.13
C GLY A 171 6.15 6.88 -9.66
N ASP A 172 5.22 7.78 -9.32
CA ASP A 172 5.31 9.18 -9.72
C ASP A 172 6.41 9.94 -8.96
N ALA A 173 6.68 9.58 -7.71
CA ALA A 173 7.81 10.08 -6.95
C ALA A 173 9.15 9.61 -7.56
N PHE A 174 9.22 8.34 -7.96
CA PHE A 174 10.34 7.79 -8.72
C PHE A 174 10.62 8.60 -9.99
N ARG A 175 9.58 8.89 -10.78
CA ARG A 175 9.70 9.75 -11.97
C ARG A 175 10.21 11.15 -11.64
N ALA A 176 9.68 11.78 -10.60
CA ALA A 176 10.10 13.12 -10.20
C ALA A 176 11.62 13.17 -9.90
N ILE A 177 12.16 12.16 -9.22
CA ILE A 177 13.60 12.06 -8.96
C ILE A 177 14.38 11.74 -10.24
N GLN A 178 13.94 10.76 -11.04
CA GLN A 178 14.59 10.37 -12.28
C GLN A 178 14.79 11.54 -13.26
N TYR A 179 13.78 12.43 -13.34
CA TYR A 179 13.81 13.59 -14.23
C TYR A 179 14.44 14.83 -13.61
N GLY A 180 14.86 14.77 -12.33
CA GLY A 180 15.55 15.84 -11.65
C GLY A 180 14.64 16.92 -11.08
N ASP A 181 13.34 16.67 -10.95
CA ASP A 181 12.40 17.60 -10.31
C ASP A 181 12.60 17.66 -8.79
N ALA A 182 13.09 16.58 -8.18
CA ALA A 182 13.40 16.47 -6.75
C ALA A 182 14.71 15.70 -6.53
N GLU A 183 15.33 15.90 -5.37
CA GLU A 183 16.41 15.06 -4.85
C GLU A 183 15.85 13.94 -3.97
N VAL A 184 14.83 14.27 -3.18
CA VAL A 184 14.19 13.37 -2.22
C VAL A 184 12.67 13.48 -2.31
N MET A 185 11.98 12.35 -2.23
CA MET A 185 10.53 12.29 -2.18
C MET A 185 10.06 11.34 -1.07
N LEU A 186 9.17 11.82 -0.20
CA LEU A 186 8.37 10.96 0.65
C LEU A 186 7.19 10.47 -0.19
N ALA A 187 7.02 9.14 -0.29
CA ALA A 187 6.03 8.56 -1.19
C ALA A 187 5.32 7.36 -0.55
N GLY A 188 4.07 7.13 -0.93
CA GLY A 188 3.30 5.99 -0.42
C GLY A 188 1.80 6.23 -0.39
N GLY A 189 1.13 5.60 0.57
CA GLY A 189 -0.32 5.72 0.70
C GLY A 189 -0.83 5.55 2.13
N ALA A 190 -2.03 6.05 2.37
CA ALA A 190 -2.71 5.94 3.65
C ALA A 190 -4.22 5.77 3.45
N GLU A 191 -4.87 5.00 4.32
CA GLU A 191 -6.32 4.81 4.31
C GLU A 191 -6.86 4.62 5.72
N GLY A 192 -8.10 5.07 5.94
CA GLY A 192 -8.76 4.93 7.23
C GLY A 192 -10.29 4.98 7.07
N CYS A 193 -10.85 4.06 6.31
CA CYS A 193 -12.28 4.06 5.94
C CYS A 193 -13.09 2.93 6.58
N ILE A 194 -12.62 2.32 7.68
CA ILE A 194 -13.42 1.37 8.47
C ILE A 194 -14.43 2.19 9.27
N CYS A 195 -15.59 2.43 8.66
CA CYS A 195 -16.74 3.17 9.19
C CYS A 195 -18.04 2.61 8.63
N GLU A 196 -19.17 3.07 9.12
CA GLU A 196 -20.51 2.59 8.75
C GLU A 196 -20.74 2.61 7.23
N THR A 197 -20.54 3.77 6.58
CA THR A 197 -20.72 3.95 5.14
C THR A 197 -19.68 3.14 4.33
N GLY A 198 -18.43 3.10 4.79
CA GLY A 198 -17.36 2.35 4.11
C GLY A 198 -17.68 0.86 4.05
N VAL A 199 -17.97 0.24 5.19
CA VAL A 199 -18.33 -1.18 5.26
C VAL A 199 -19.63 -1.48 4.51
N ALA A 200 -20.66 -0.63 4.65
CA ALA A 200 -21.93 -0.81 3.94
C ALA A 200 -21.74 -0.72 2.43
N GLY A 201 -20.96 0.25 1.95
CA GLY A 201 -20.69 0.45 0.52
C GLY A 201 -19.99 -0.75 -0.14
N PHE A 202 -18.90 -1.24 0.46
CA PHE A 202 -18.20 -2.42 -0.05
C PHE A 202 -19.01 -3.73 0.13
N THR A 203 -19.82 -3.84 1.18
CA THR A 203 -20.77 -4.96 1.35
C THR A 203 -21.80 -4.99 0.24
N SER A 204 -22.35 -3.82 -0.15
CA SER A 204 -23.34 -3.70 -1.23
C SER A 204 -22.75 -4.05 -2.60
N LEU A 205 -21.44 -3.86 -2.80
CA LEU A 205 -20.71 -4.33 -3.97
C LEU A 205 -20.44 -5.84 -3.95
N THR A 206 -20.81 -6.56 -2.88
CA THR A 206 -20.45 -7.98 -2.68
C THR A 206 -18.94 -8.23 -2.75
N ALA A 207 -18.14 -7.24 -2.38
CA ALA A 207 -16.69 -7.29 -2.50
C ALA A 207 -15.99 -7.78 -1.22
N LEU A 208 -16.67 -7.70 -0.06
CA LEU A 208 -16.14 -8.11 1.23
C LEU A 208 -16.43 -9.58 1.54
N SER A 209 -15.47 -10.24 2.17
CA SER A 209 -15.67 -11.55 2.77
C SER A 209 -16.76 -11.48 3.85
N THR A 210 -17.61 -12.49 3.88
CA THR A 210 -18.65 -12.67 4.89
C THR A 210 -18.26 -13.67 5.98
N SER A 211 -17.02 -14.20 5.92
CA SER A 211 -16.47 -15.06 6.96
C SER A 211 -16.43 -14.34 8.30
N THR A 212 -16.72 -15.08 9.36
CA THR A 212 -16.58 -14.62 10.75
C THR A 212 -15.29 -15.15 11.40
N ASP A 213 -14.55 -16.00 10.70
CA ASP A 213 -13.26 -16.52 11.16
C ASP A 213 -12.13 -15.60 10.66
N PRO A 214 -11.46 -14.84 11.54
CA PRO A 214 -10.36 -13.95 11.15
C PRO A 214 -9.22 -14.65 10.41
N MET A 215 -8.98 -15.93 10.70
CA MET A 215 -7.89 -16.70 10.08
C MET A 215 -8.23 -17.18 8.65
N LYS A 216 -9.51 -17.16 8.27
CA LYS A 216 -10.00 -17.66 6.97
C LYS A 216 -10.70 -16.61 6.13
N ALA A 217 -10.80 -15.38 6.61
CA ALA A 217 -11.53 -14.33 5.91
C ALA A 217 -10.74 -13.75 4.73
N SER A 218 -9.43 -13.55 4.91
CA SER A 218 -8.52 -13.17 3.82
C SER A 218 -7.67 -14.38 3.46
N ARG A 219 -8.00 -15.01 2.33
CA ARG A 219 -7.35 -16.24 1.81
C ARG A 219 -7.07 -16.11 0.30
N PRO A 220 -6.10 -15.25 -0.06
CA PRO A 220 -5.75 -15.05 -1.47
C PRO A 220 -5.43 -16.36 -2.18
N PHE A 221 -5.95 -16.52 -3.41
CA PHE A 221 -5.77 -17.70 -4.28
C PHE A 221 -6.41 -19.00 -3.79
N ASP A 222 -7.10 -19.00 -2.64
CA ASP A 222 -7.83 -20.17 -2.15
C ASP A 222 -9.08 -20.44 -3.00
N LYS A 223 -9.42 -21.71 -3.17
CA LYS A 223 -10.61 -22.11 -3.94
C LYS A 223 -11.94 -21.64 -3.33
N ASP A 224 -11.98 -21.44 -2.00
CA ASP A 224 -13.16 -21.06 -1.25
C ASP A 224 -13.16 -19.55 -0.90
N ARG A 225 -12.27 -18.72 -1.51
CA ARG A 225 -12.23 -17.28 -1.29
C ARG A 225 -13.54 -16.61 -1.67
N ASP A 226 -14.01 -15.66 -0.87
CA ASP A 226 -15.33 -15.07 -1.03
C ASP A 226 -15.35 -13.53 -1.03
N GLY A 227 -14.19 -12.88 -0.92
CA GLY A 227 -14.06 -11.43 -0.89
C GLY A 227 -12.86 -10.96 -0.10
N PHE A 228 -12.57 -9.67 -0.12
CA PHE A 228 -11.47 -9.12 0.66
C PHE A 228 -11.92 -8.72 2.08
N VAL A 229 -10.98 -8.59 2.99
CA VAL A 229 -11.19 -7.99 4.31
C VAL A 229 -10.74 -6.53 4.26
N LEU A 230 -11.62 -5.59 4.62
CA LEU A 230 -11.30 -4.17 4.67
C LEU A 230 -10.24 -3.90 5.76
N GLY A 231 -9.18 -3.19 5.39
CA GLY A 231 -8.11 -2.78 6.31
C GLY A 231 -7.85 -1.28 6.27
N GLU A 232 -7.01 -0.81 7.19
CA GLU A 232 -6.57 0.57 7.30
C GLU A 232 -5.12 0.67 7.72
N GLY A 233 -4.50 1.84 7.49
CA GLY A 233 -3.12 2.09 7.85
C GLY A 233 -2.41 3.05 6.90
N ALA A 234 -1.09 3.03 6.91
CA ALA A 234 -0.22 3.79 6.01
C ALA A 234 1.11 3.09 5.80
N GLY A 235 1.66 3.24 4.59
CA GLY A 235 3.04 2.92 4.27
C GLY A 235 3.67 4.09 3.53
N VAL A 236 4.75 4.65 4.06
CA VAL A 236 5.48 5.78 3.49
C VAL A 236 6.95 5.43 3.43
N VAL A 237 7.58 5.74 2.30
CA VAL A 237 9.01 5.52 2.07
C VAL A 237 9.70 6.81 1.68
N VAL A 238 10.99 6.90 1.96
CA VAL A 238 11.87 7.95 1.42
C VAL A 238 12.56 7.38 0.19
N LEU A 239 12.26 7.98 -0.96
CA LEU A 239 13.00 7.77 -2.21
C LEU A 239 14.01 8.89 -2.37
N GLU A 240 15.20 8.56 -2.81
CA GLU A 240 16.32 9.50 -2.91
C GLU A 240 17.15 9.25 -4.15
N GLU A 241 17.72 10.31 -4.72
CA GLU A 241 18.70 10.19 -5.78
C GLU A 241 19.97 9.52 -5.25
N LEU A 242 20.51 8.56 -6.00
CA LEU A 242 21.61 7.70 -5.55
C LEU A 242 22.86 8.48 -5.11
N GLU A 243 23.31 9.44 -5.91
CA GLU A 243 24.56 10.17 -5.60
C GLU A 243 24.34 11.12 -4.42
N HIS A 244 23.12 11.68 -4.27
CA HIS A 244 22.73 12.45 -3.09
C HIS A 244 22.77 11.58 -1.83
N ALA A 245 22.18 10.38 -1.87
CA ALA A 245 22.21 9.42 -0.76
C ALA A 245 23.64 9.04 -0.36
N LYS A 246 24.50 8.74 -1.34
CA LYS A 246 25.93 8.43 -1.12
C LYS A 246 26.69 9.59 -0.49
N GLN A 247 26.50 10.81 -0.99
CA GLN A 247 27.22 12.00 -0.49
C GLN A 247 26.94 12.28 0.98
N ARG A 248 25.72 12.03 1.46
CA ARG A 248 25.36 12.18 2.87
C ARG A 248 25.59 10.92 3.72
N GLY A 249 26.04 9.81 3.12
CA GLY A 249 26.29 8.55 3.81
C GLY A 249 25.03 7.83 4.28
N ALA A 250 23.94 7.94 3.53
CA ALA A 250 22.66 7.27 3.84
C ALA A 250 22.78 5.75 3.82
N VAL A 251 22.01 5.08 4.66
CA VAL A 251 21.73 3.65 4.51
C VAL A 251 20.82 3.46 3.30
N ILE A 252 21.19 2.59 2.37
CA ILE A 252 20.40 2.28 1.19
C ILE A 252 19.83 0.88 1.34
N TYR A 253 18.51 0.78 1.38
CA TYR A 253 17.78 -0.48 1.60
C TYR A 253 17.57 -1.30 0.33
N ALA A 254 17.23 -0.62 -0.76
CA ALA A 254 17.00 -1.20 -2.08
C ALA A 254 17.08 -0.11 -3.15
N GLU A 255 17.07 -0.50 -4.41
CA GLU A 255 16.94 0.40 -5.55
C GLU A 255 15.59 0.18 -6.23
N LEU A 256 14.86 1.26 -6.53
CA LEU A 256 13.67 1.23 -7.37
C LEU A 256 14.10 1.44 -8.81
N VAL A 257 13.91 0.42 -9.65
CA VAL A 257 14.49 0.39 -11.01
C VAL A 257 13.44 0.41 -12.12
N GLY A 258 12.17 0.12 -11.81
CA GLY A 258 11.12 0.11 -12.82
C GLY A 258 9.74 0.45 -12.26
N TYR A 259 8.92 1.07 -13.12
CA TYR A 259 7.54 1.42 -12.85
C TYR A 259 6.69 1.25 -14.11
N GLY A 260 5.69 0.40 -14.02
CA GLY A 260 4.66 0.22 -15.05
C GLY A 260 3.29 0.68 -14.55
N SER A 261 2.58 1.42 -15.38
CA SER A 261 1.20 1.84 -15.10
C SER A 261 0.36 1.75 -16.37
N THR A 262 -0.80 1.10 -16.27
CA THR A 262 -1.72 0.86 -17.38
C THR A 262 -3.17 0.98 -16.93
N GLY A 263 -4.10 0.96 -17.85
CA GLY A 263 -5.52 0.86 -17.58
C GLY A 263 -6.15 -0.27 -18.39
N ASP A 264 -7.08 -1.01 -17.79
CA ASP A 264 -7.79 -2.12 -18.45
C ASP A 264 -8.80 -1.67 -19.51
N ALA A 265 -9.37 -0.47 -19.34
CA ALA A 265 -10.46 0.05 -20.19
C ALA A 265 -11.61 -0.97 -20.36
N TYR A 266 -11.96 -1.70 -19.30
CA TYR A 266 -12.88 -2.84 -19.33
C TYR A 266 -14.14 -2.61 -18.48
N HIS A 267 -14.01 -2.52 -17.15
CA HIS A 267 -15.13 -2.45 -16.21
C HIS A 267 -14.79 -1.57 -15.01
N ILE A 268 -15.82 -1.00 -14.33
CA ILE A 268 -15.60 -0.08 -13.20
C ILE A 268 -15.03 -0.75 -11.95
N THR A 269 -15.29 -2.05 -11.73
CA THR A 269 -14.87 -2.77 -10.52
C THR A 269 -14.16 -4.09 -10.77
N SER A 270 -14.32 -4.71 -11.95
CA SER A 270 -13.69 -5.98 -12.31
C SER A 270 -12.42 -5.74 -13.14
N PRO A 271 -11.31 -6.41 -12.85
CA PRO A 271 -10.18 -6.43 -13.77
C PRO A 271 -10.55 -7.08 -15.12
N ALA A 272 -9.76 -6.81 -16.16
CA ALA A 272 -9.91 -7.49 -17.45
C ALA A 272 -9.67 -9.00 -17.31
N GLU A 273 -10.59 -9.81 -17.83
CA GLU A 273 -10.57 -11.29 -17.68
C GLU A 273 -9.32 -11.93 -18.27
N ASP A 274 -8.76 -11.34 -19.32
CA ASP A 274 -7.55 -11.82 -19.98
C ASP A 274 -6.26 -11.43 -19.22
N GLY A 275 -6.34 -10.54 -18.22
CA GLY A 275 -5.21 -10.04 -17.45
C GLY A 275 -4.21 -9.17 -18.23
N SER A 276 -4.54 -8.77 -19.46
CA SER A 276 -3.61 -8.08 -20.37
C SER A 276 -3.10 -6.74 -19.84
N GLY A 277 -3.97 -5.95 -19.16
CA GLY A 277 -3.60 -4.66 -18.57
C GLY A 277 -2.56 -4.80 -17.47
N ALA A 278 -2.80 -5.70 -16.52
CA ALA A 278 -1.86 -5.98 -15.43
C ALA A 278 -0.55 -6.62 -15.94
N ALA A 279 -0.65 -7.54 -16.91
CA ALA A 279 0.54 -8.12 -17.57
C ALA A 279 1.41 -7.02 -18.19
N LYS A 280 0.79 -6.11 -18.95
CA LYS A 280 1.53 -5.01 -19.58
C LYS A 280 2.20 -4.08 -18.57
N ALA A 281 1.57 -3.83 -17.41
CA ALA A 281 2.20 -3.06 -16.33
C ALA A 281 3.46 -3.76 -15.78
N MET A 282 3.42 -5.09 -15.59
CA MET A 282 4.60 -5.88 -15.20
C MET A 282 5.69 -5.85 -16.26
N GLU A 283 5.36 -6.04 -17.54
CA GLU A 283 6.30 -5.94 -18.67
C GLU A 283 6.99 -4.58 -18.72
N LEU A 284 6.24 -3.47 -18.59
CA LEU A 284 6.78 -2.11 -18.59
C LEU A 284 7.75 -1.88 -17.42
N ALA A 285 7.45 -2.41 -16.24
CA ALA A 285 8.34 -2.30 -15.09
C ALA A 285 9.65 -3.08 -15.32
N MET A 286 9.57 -4.30 -15.85
CA MET A 286 10.74 -5.11 -16.20
C MET A 286 11.57 -4.49 -17.33
N GLU A 287 10.91 -4.01 -18.39
CA GLU A 287 11.56 -3.32 -19.52
C GLU A 287 12.36 -2.09 -19.03
N GLU A 288 11.75 -1.26 -18.16
CA GLU A 288 12.46 -0.12 -17.59
C GLU A 288 13.63 -0.52 -16.71
N GLY A 289 13.46 -1.56 -15.91
CA GLY A 289 14.54 -2.12 -15.07
C GLY A 289 15.63 -2.84 -15.87
N GLY A 290 15.40 -3.11 -17.16
CA GLY A 290 16.33 -3.80 -18.05
C GLY A 290 16.56 -5.24 -17.65
N ILE A 291 15.54 -5.94 -17.18
CA ILE A 291 15.59 -7.35 -16.77
C ILE A 291 14.72 -8.25 -17.62
N GLU A 292 15.13 -9.51 -17.71
CA GLU A 292 14.31 -10.57 -18.29
C GLU A 292 13.35 -11.15 -17.25
N PRO A 293 12.18 -11.71 -17.66
CA PRO A 293 11.22 -12.32 -16.75
C PRO A 293 11.80 -13.38 -15.80
N SER A 294 12.80 -14.15 -16.27
CA SER A 294 13.48 -15.20 -15.49
C SER A 294 14.33 -14.67 -14.33
N GLN A 295 14.56 -13.37 -14.26
CA GLN A 295 15.31 -12.73 -13.17
C GLN A 295 14.41 -12.30 -12.00
N VAL A 296 13.08 -12.36 -12.15
CA VAL A 296 12.15 -12.03 -11.07
C VAL A 296 12.14 -13.15 -10.04
N ASP A 297 12.58 -12.88 -8.83
CA ASP A 297 12.63 -13.85 -7.73
C ASP A 297 11.31 -13.97 -6.97
N TYR A 298 10.60 -12.86 -6.83
CA TYR A 298 9.41 -12.77 -5.99
C TYR A 298 8.42 -11.73 -6.52
N ILE A 299 7.13 -12.04 -6.38
CA ILE A 299 6.02 -11.12 -6.65
C ILE A 299 5.19 -10.96 -5.38
N ASN A 300 5.10 -9.74 -4.86
CA ASN A 300 4.06 -9.36 -3.92
C ASN A 300 2.82 -9.02 -4.72
N ALA A 301 1.87 -9.94 -4.74
CA ALA A 301 0.67 -9.84 -5.56
C ALA A 301 -0.35 -8.87 -4.97
N HIS A 302 -1.21 -8.33 -5.81
CA HIS A 302 -2.39 -7.65 -5.35
C HIS A 302 -3.26 -8.58 -4.50
N GLY A 303 -3.54 -9.79 -4.96
CA GLY A 303 -4.01 -10.93 -4.17
C GLY A 303 -5.05 -10.58 -3.11
N THR A 304 -6.24 -10.14 -3.52
CA THR A 304 -7.26 -9.57 -2.61
C THR A 304 -8.14 -10.61 -1.93
N SER A 305 -8.04 -11.89 -2.27
CA SER A 305 -8.98 -12.93 -1.82
C SER A 305 -10.38 -12.79 -2.47
N THR A 306 -10.50 -12.03 -3.56
CA THR A 306 -11.70 -12.03 -4.40
C THR A 306 -11.55 -13.02 -5.54
N HIS A 307 -12.67 -13.64 -5.93
CA HIS A 307 -12.64 -14.69 -6.96
C HIS A 307 -12.00 -14.21 -8.27
N HIS A 308 -12.46 -13.09 -8.80
CA HIS A 308 -12.02 -12.59 -10.10
C HIS A 308 -10.60 -12.01 -10.06
N ASN A 309 -10.26 -11.22 -9.03
CA ASN A 309 -8.93 -10.61 -8.98
C ASN A 309 -7.83 -11.66 -8.98
N ASP A 310 -7.90 -12.63 -8.08
CA ASP A 310 -6.82 -13.60 -7.89
C ASP A 310 -6.64 -14.50 -9.12
N LEU A 311 -7.75 -14.87 -9.76
CA LEU A 311 -7.74 -15.60 -11.02
C LEU A 311 -7.11 -14.79 -12.16
N PHE A 312 -7.55 -13.54 -12.34
CA PHE A 312 -7.09 -12.72 -13.47
C PHE A 312 -5.66 -12.21 -13.26
N GLU A 313 -5.25 -11.96 -12.02
CA GLU A 313 -3.85 -11.69 -11.69
C GLU A 313 -2.95 -12.91 -11.96
N THR A 314 -3.40 -14.11 -11.65
CA THR A 314 -2.69 -15.36 -12.04
C THR A 314 -2.47 -15.43 -13.55
N ARG A 315 -3.51 -15.12 -14.35
CA ARG A 315 -3.39 -15.05 -15.82
C ARG A 315 -2.41 -13.97 -16.26
N ALA A 316 -2.48 -12.77 -15.64
CA ALA A 316 -1.57 -11.67 -15.93
C ALA A 316 -0.11 -12.02 -15.65
N ILE A 317 0.18 -12.68 -14.52
CA ILE A 317 1.53 -13.15 -14.18
C ILE A 317 2.05 -14.16 -15.23
N LYS A 318 1.20 -15.12 -15.63
CA LYS A 318 1.55 -16.08 -16.69
C LYS A 318 1.83 -15.40 -18.03
N LEU A 319 1.05 -14.39 -18.39
CA LEU A 319 1.26 -13.62 -19.62
C LEU A 319 2.58 -12.83 -19.58
N ALA A 320 2.85 -12.12 -18.47
CA ALA A 320 4.03 -11.27 -18.35
C ALA A 320 5.34 -12.04 -18.23
N LEU A 321 5.34 -13.17 -17.49
CA LEU A 321 6.55 -13.94 -17.20
C LEU A 321 6.71 -15.17 -18.09
N GLY A 322 5.68 -15.62 -18.81
CA GLY A 322 5.73 -16.82 -19.63
C GLY A 322 6.13 -18.07 -18.81
N GLU A 323 7.10 -18.85 -19.29
CA GLU A 323 7.57 -20.04 -18.58
C GLU A 323 8.20 -19.75 -17.22
N ALA A 324 8.78 -18.56 -17.02
CA ALA A 324 9.37 -18.14 -15.74
C ALA A 324 8.33 -17.99 -14.61
N ALA A 325 7.05 -17.86 -14.93
CA ALA A 325 5.98 -17.80 -13.94
C ALA A 325 5.91 -19.03 -13.02
N LYS A 326 6.44 -20.18 -13.47
CA LYS A 326 6.46 -21.42 -12.68
C LYS A 326 7.50 -21.42 -11.55
N ASP A 327 8.55 -20.62 -11.70
CA ASP A 327 9.71 -20.60 -10.80
C ASP A 327 9.66 -19.44 -9.80
N VAL A 328 8.85 -18.39 -10.10
CA VAL A 328 8.70 -17.24 -9.24
C VAL A 328 7.86 -17.58 -8.00
N VAL A 329 8.28 -17.05 -6.84
CA VAL A 329 7.49 -17.15 -5.61
C VAL A 329 6.53 -15.98 -5.54
N ILE A 330 5.27 -16.25 -5.21
CA ILE A 330 4.20 -15.26 -5.11
C ILE A 330 3.60 -15.32 -3.72
N ASN A 331 3.21 -14.19 -3.15
CA ASN A 331 2.36 -14.17 -1.97
C ASN A 331 1.44 -12.93 -1.96
N SER A 332 0.59 -12.85 -0.96
CA SER A 332 -0.18 -11.64 -0.67
C SER A 332 -0.09 -11.26 0.80
N THR A 333 0.44 -10.08 1.06
CA THR A 333 0.50 -9.48 2.41
C THR A 333 -0.91 -9.23 2.98
N LYS A 334 -1.91 -9.06 2.11
CA LYS A 334 -3.32 -8.89 2.50
C LYS A 334 -3.90 -10.07 3.27
N SER A 335 -3.28 -11.23 3.17
CA SER A 335 -3.64 -12.40 3.99
C SER A 335 -3.50 -12.14 5.50
N MET A 336 -2.59 -11.25 5.91
CA MET A 336 -2.31 -10.93 7.31
C MET A 336 -2.93 -9.60 7.75
N ILE A 337 -2.96 -8.60 6.88
CA ILE A 337 -3.33 -7.22 7.23
C ILE A 337 -4.66 -6.76 6.61
N GLY A 338 -5.33 -7.61 5.83
CA GLY A 338 -6.47 -7.20 5.02
C GLY A 338 -6.06 -6.28 3.87
N HIS A 339 -7.04 -5.72 3.18
CA HIS A 339 -6.84 -4.82 2.06
C HIS A 339 -6.90 -3.35 2.53
N LEU A 340 -5.75 -2.69 2.59
CA LEU A 340 -5.61 -1.31 3.06
C LEU A 340 -5.94 -0.26 1.96
N LEU A 341 -6.60 -0.66 0.88
CA LEU A 341 -7.00 0.20 -0.23
C LEU A 341 -5.85 1.10 -0.72
N GLY A 342 -5.99 2.43 -0.64
CA GLY A 342 -4.97 3.37 -1.07
C GLY A 342 -3.63 3.29 -0.32
N ALA A 343 -3.63 2.72 0.88
CA ALA A 343 -2.40 2.47 1.66
C ALA A 343 -1.67 1.19 1.25
N ALA A 344 -2.36 0.22 0.61
CA ALA A 344 -1.86 -1.12 0.36
C ALA A 344 -0.49 -1.12 -0.32
N GLY A 345 -0.35 -0.40 -1.45
CA GLY A 345 0.90 -0.37 -2.21
C GLY A 345 2.10 0.19 -1.44
N GLY A 346 1.88 1.13 -0.50
CA GLY A 346 2.95 1.65 0.35
C GLY A 346 3.47 0.60 1.34
N VAL A 347 2.56 -0.12 2.00
CA VAL A 347 2.91 -1.18 2.97
C VAL A 347 3.52 -2.40 2.25
N GLU A 348 2.98 -2.77 1.09
CA GLU A 348 3.48 -3.86 0.26
C GLU A 348 4.87 -3.57 -0.32
N PHE A 349 5.15 -2.32 -0.69
CA PHE A 349 6.49 -1.89 -1.07
C PHE A 349 7.50 -2.07 0.08
N ILE A 350 7.13 -1.67 1.30
CA ILE A 350 7.95 -1.89 2.49
C ILE A 350 8.19 -3.39 2.72
N THR A 351 7.16 -4.23 2.55
CA THR A 351 7.29 -5.69 2.61
C THR A 351 8.34 -6.19 1.60
N CYS A 352 8.32 -5.69 0.36
CA CYS A 352 9.28 -6.06 -0.67
C CYS A 352 10.71 -5.63 -0.31
N VAL A 353 10.91 -4.41 0.21
CA VAL A 353 12.21 -3.94 0.69
C VAL A 353 12.75 -4.85 1.79
N LYS A 354 11.93 -5.16 2.79
CA LYS A 354 12.30 -6.05 3.90
C LYS A 354 12.59 -7.48 3.43
N THR A 355 11.82 -7.98 2.46
CA THR A 355 12.07 -9.30 1.83
C THR A 355 13.45 -9.34 1.16
N ILE A 356 13.84 -8.30 0.44
CA ILE A 356 15.18 -8.19 -0.17
C ILE A 356 16.28 -8.20 0.91
N GLN A 357 16.10 -7.46 2.01
CA GLN A 357 17.09 -7.35 3.07
C GLN A 357 17.29 -8.68 3.80
N ASP A 358 16.19 -9.32 4.21
CA ASP A 358 16.24 -10.49 5.09
C ASP A 358 16.27 -11.82 4.30
N ASN A 359 16.09 -11.80 2.96
CA ASN A 359 15.92 -13.00 2.12
C ASN A 359 14.77 -13.90 2.59
N PHE A 360 13.73 -13.29 3.12
CA PHE A 360 12.58 -13.95 3.70
C PHE A 360 11.30 -13.56 2.98
N ILE A 361 10.67 -14.52 2.29
CA ILE A 361 9.36 -14.38 1.66
C ILE A 361 8.33 -14.98 2.60
N HIS A 362 7.41 -14.15 3.11
CA HIS A 362 6.39 -14.61 4.02
C HIS A 362 5.34 -15.50 3.34
N GLN A 363 4.70 -16.36 4.11
CA GLN A 363 3.63 -17.22 3.61
C GLN A 363 2.34 -16.42 3.32
N THR A 364 1.52 -16.95 2.40
CA THR A 364 0.12 -16.53 2.25
C THR A 364 -0.73 -17.26 3.28
N ILE A 365 -1.17 -16.54 4.33
CA ILE A 365 -1.97 -17.11 5.41
C ILE A 365 -3.45 -17.23 4.98
N GLY A 366 -4.19 -18.16 5.62
CA GLY A 366 -5.61 -18.39 5.37
C GLY A 366 -5.89 -19.29 4.16
N THR A 367 -4.93 -19.43 3.24
CA THR A 367 -5.04 -20.29 2.07
C THR A 367 -4.64 -21.71 2.43
N GLU A 368 -5.58 -22.64 2.35
CA GLU A 368 -5.36 -24.07 2.62
C GLU A 368 -5.23 -24.87 1.32
N THR A 369 -6.04 -24.52 0.33
CA THR A 369 -6.08 -25.20 -0.98
C THR A 369 -6.22 -24.18 -2.08
N ALA A 370 -5.19 -24.02 -2.90
CA ALA A 370 -5.25 -23.12 -4.05
C ALA A 370 -6.37 -23.54 -5.01
N ASP A 371 -7.00 -22.54 -5.64
CA ASP A 371 -7.92 -22.73 -6.75
C ASP A 371 -7.19 -23.44 -7.91
N GLU A 372 -7.83 -24.38 -8.58
CA GLU A 372 -7.22 -25.14 -9.68
C GLU A 372 -6.73 -24.24 -10.83
N GLU A 373 -7.37 -23.08 -11.05
CA GLU A 373 -6.94 -22.09 -12.03
C GLU A 373 -5.84 -21.14 -11.51
N CYS A 374 -5.61 -21.11 -10.17
CA CYS A 374 -4.51 -20.42 -9.51
C CYS A 374 -3.37 -21.41 -9.22
N ASP A 375 -2.66 -21.83 -10.26
CA ASP A 375 -1.72 -22.97 -10.29
C ASP A 375 -0.23 -22.55 -10.24
N LEU A 376 0.07 -21.38 -9.62
CA LEU A 376 1.43 -20.90 -9.43
C LEU A 376 1.93 -21.16 -7.98
N ASN A 377 3.15 -20.74 -7.67
CA ASN A 377 3.75 -20.91 -6.34
C ASN A 377 3.38 -19.74 -5.40
N TYR A 378 2.28 -19.89 -4.65
CA TYR A 378 1.75 -18.82 -3.77
C TYR A 378 2.30 -18.82 -2.33
N ALA A 379 3.42 -19.46 -2.07
CA ALA A 379 4.01 -19.59 -0.74
C ALA A 379 3.00 -20.04 0.33
N ILE A 380 2.22 -21.08 0.05
CA ILE A 380 1.21 -21.62 0.96
C ILE A 380 1.86 -22.49 2.02
N GLY A 381 1.42 -22.37 3.29
CA GLY A 381 1.76 -23.27 4.38
C GLY A 381 3.05 -22.93 5.13
N ALA A 382 4.04 -22.31 4.49
CA ALA A 382 5.29 -21.90 5.14
C ALA A 382 5.95 -20.71 4.42
N PRO A 383 6.72 -19.87 5.14
CA PRO A 383 7.59 -18.89 4.52
C PRO A 383 8.73 -19.58 3.73
N ILE A 384 9.31 -18.85 2.79
CA ILE A 384 10.40 -19.33 1.94
C ILE A 384 11.64 -18.46 2.17
N GLU A 385 12.74 -19.07 2.59
CA GLU A 385 14.04 -18.42 2.71
C GLU A 385 14.83 -18.68 1.43
N LYS A 386 15.08 -17.63 0.67
CA LYS A 386 15.93 -17.66 -0.54
C LYS A 386 16.51 -16.27 -0.80
N LYS A 387 17.65 -16.22 -1.48
CA LYS A 387 18.18 -14.94 -1.95
C LYS A 387 17.17 -14.30 -2.90
N VAL A 388 16.89 -13.02 -2.68
CA VAL A 388 15.94 -12.23 -3.47
C VAL A 388 16.67 -11.01 -4.00
N ASP A 389 16.85 -10.93 -5.30
CA ASP A 389 17.54 -9.82 -5.97
C ASP A 389 16.56 -8.88 -6.69
N TYR A 390 15.49 -9.42 -7.30
CA TYR A 390 14.47 -8.65 -8.00
C TYR A 390 13.06 -8.99 -7.54
N VAL A 391 12.27 -7.96 -7.24
CA VAL A 391 10.90 -8.09 -6.73
C VAL A 391 9.95 -7.22 -7.52
N LEU A 392 8.83 -7.79 -7.96
CA LEU A 392 7.66 -7.03 -8.44
C LEU A 392 6.64 -6.87 -7.30
N THR A 393 6.02 -5.71 -7.19
CA THR A 393 4.82 -5.50 -6.37
C THR A 393 3.71 -4.95 -7.23
N ASN A 394 2.56 -5.65 -7.22
CA ASN A 394 1.41 -5.36 -8.06
C ASN A 394 0.30 -4.69 -7.27
N SER A 395 -0.33 -3.68 -7.85
CA SER A 395 -1.58 -3.12 -7.34
C SER A 395 -2.58 -2.95 -8.47
N LEU A 396 -3.77 -3.52 -8.27
CA LEU A 396 -4.88 -3.46 -9.22
C LEU A 396 -6.03 -2.72 -8.55
N GLY A 397 -6.53 -1.66 -9.19
CA GLY A 397 -7.54 -0.77 -8.59
C GLY A 397 -8.85 -0.72 -9.37
N PHE A 398 -9.95 -0.47 -8.67
CA PHE A 398 -11.23 -0.14 -9.31
C PHE A 398 -11.04 0.97 -10.35
N GLY A 399 -11.76 0.88 -11.47
CA GLY A 399 -11.51 1.70 -12.65
C GLY A 399 -10.52 1.08 -13.64
N GLY A 400 -10.00 -0.12 -13.34
CA GLY A 400 -9.03 -0.83 -14.17
C GLY A 400 -7.61 -0.24 -14.07
N HIS A 401 -7.27 0.38 -12.95
CA HIS A 401 -5.93 0.91 -12.70
C HIS A 401 -4.96 -0.21 -12.35
N ASN A 402 -3.88 -0.35 -13.10
CA ASN A 402 -2.80 -1.30 -12.83
C ASN A 402 -1.51 -0.51 -12.59
N ALA A 403 -0.83 -0.80 -11.48
CA ALA A 403 0.45 -0.21 -11.13
C ALA A 403 1.39 -1.28 -10.60
N VAL A 404 2.61 -1.30 -11.13
CA VAL A 404 3.65 -2.27 -10.78
C VAL A 404 4.96 -1.55 -10.56
N LEU A 405 5.64 -1.87 -9.47
CA LEU A 405 6.99 -1.39 -9.17
C LEU A 405 7.98 -2.56 -9.19
N LEU A 406 9.15 -2.33 -9.73
CA LEU A 406 10.27 -3.28 -9.73
C LEU A 406 11.39 -2.77 -8.81
N LEU A 407 11.63 -3.53 -7.75
CA LEU A 407 12.73 -3.28 -6.83
C LEU A 407 13.90 -4.20 -7.13
N LYS A 408 15.09 -3.71 -6.84
CA LYS A 408 16.35 -4.45 -6.97
C LYS A 408 17.15 -4.35 -5.67
N ARG A 409 17.85 -5.44 -5.33
CA ARG A 409 18.89 -5.42 -4.29
C ARG A 409 19.95 -4.38 -4.62
N TYR A 410 20.26 -3.53 -3.67
CA TYR A 410 21.37 -2.61 -3.81
C TYR A 410 22.68 -3.31 -3.42
N GLU A 411 23.67 -3.26 -4.30
CA GLU A 411 24.96 -3.95 -4.11
C GLU A 411 26.14 -2.98 -3.91
N GLY A 412 25.85 -1.66 -3.70
CA GLY A 412 26.93 -0.67 -3.48
C GLY A 412 27.27 0.17 -4.70
#